data_dca905432a50039fc8120e2fbb2d2188
#
_entry.id   dca905432a50039fc8120e2fbb2d2188
#
_cell.length_a   1.000
_cell.length_b   1.000
_cell.length_c   1.000
_cell.angle_alpha   90.00
_cell.angle_beta   90.00
_cell.angle_gamma   90.00
#
_symmetry.space_group_name_H-M   'P 1'
#
loop_
_entity.id
_entity.type
_entity.pdbx_description
1 polymer ?
#
loop_
_entity_poly.entity_id
_entity_poly.type
_entity_poly.pdbx_seq_one_letter_code
_entity_poly.pdbx_strand_id
1 'polypeptide(L)'
;MKKIQNIIMGLIGLLGLMSCTETVKDAKLEAVQPQTYPDYLGVTIPVNIAPLNFCMADETAQRIDAVISDCHGHELHSQGDESVDFDLDDWHELLGQNLGDSLTVTVSAKYDDGWHTYRPFSIYVSPDSIDYGICYRLIAPGYEVWSKMGIYERDLSSFDERALIENTQFEGCVNCHSFNRGNPADMSLHIRGPHGATLLCHDGSPLTAYNTKTDQTLGFCVYPYWHPSGRYIAYSANATSQLFHSADPNRIEVFDTASDLQVYDVKKNELLLSPLLKQDSIYETFPVFSADGRSLYFCAAHPPLSFGEGTGVELLDSIRYNLFRIDFDPATGNFGNRIDTIVFAEARHQSVSFPRPSYDGRFLCYTLSDYGQFSIWHHEADLWLLDLSTGESRPMAEANSDDTESFHNWSTNSRWLVLSSRRDDGLFTRPYFCHVDADGTVSKAFMLPQRNPRRFYSDRFLSFNVPEFIIGPTHFDGHEASRIINDESRKNIGVRIVPGP
;
A
#
# COMPACT_ATOMS: atom_id res chain seq x y z
N MET A 1 33.45 10.20 51.86
CA MET A 1 33.72 10.72 50.50
C MET A 1 32.95 9.97 49.41
N LYS A 2 32.88 8.63 49.34
CA LYS A 2 32.10 7.90 48.30
C LYS A 2 30.58 8.14 48.29
N LYS A 3 29.93 8.43 49.41
CA LYS A 3 28.50 8.75 49.49
C LYS A 3 28.13 10.11 48.92
N ILE A 4 29.04 11.11 48.99
CA ILE A 4 28.82 12.45 48.47
C ILE A 4 29.03 12.48 46.95
N GLN A 5 29.96 11.68 46.42
CA GLN A 5 30.14 11.54 44.96
C GLN A 5 28.94 10.92 44.26
N ASN A 6 28.26 9.94 44.88
CA ASN A 6 27.05 9.32 44.27
C ASN A 6 25.83 10.24 44.33
N ILE A 7 25.75 11.17 45.28
CA ILE A 7 24.67 12.17 45.33
C ILE A 7 24.90 13.27 44.30
N ILE A 8 26.13 13.67 44.03
CA ILE A 8 26.44 14.67 43.00
C ILE A 8 26.26 14.08 41.59
N MET A 9 26.60 12.80 41.33
CA MET A 9 26.29 12.12 40.07
C MET A 9 24.79 11.92 39.86
N GLY A 10 24.01 11.70 40.91
CA GLY A 10 22.55 11.61 40.83
C GLY A 10 21.87 12.95 40.55
N LEU A 11 22.43 14.05 41.06
CA LEU A 11 21.88 15.40 40.76
C LEU A 11 22.27 15.93 39.37
N ILE A 12 23.41 15.52 38.81
CA ILE A 12 23.81 15.90 37.45
C ILE A 12 23.01 15.10 36.42
N GLY A 13 22.57 13.88 36.74
CA GLY A 13 21.68 13.05 35.88
C GLY A 13 20.24 13.58 35.80
N LEU A 14 19.75 14.39 36.75
CA LEU A 14 18.39 14.95 36.74
C LEU A 14 18.29 16.33 36.08
N LEU A 15 19.42 16.96 35.74
CA LEU A 15 19.45 18.30 35.10
C LEU A 15 19.49 18.25 33.55
N GLY A 16 19.39 17.04 32.95
CA GLY A 16 19.58 16.81 31.51
C GLY A 16 18.32 16.72 30.65
N LEU A 17 17.13 16.93 31.18
CA LEU A 17 15.87 16.78 30.43
C LEU A 17 14.87 17.94 30.64
N MET A 18 15.33 19.14 30.85
CA MET A 18 14.49 20.30 30.57
C MET A 18 14.71 20.68 29.11
N SER A 19 13.86 20.14 28.22
CA SER A 19 13.61 20.73 26.92
C SER A 19 13.16 22.17 27.18
N CYS A 20 14.03 23.16 26.97
CA CYS A 20 13.67 24.58 27.08
C CYS A 20 12.72 24.91 25.95
N THR A 21 11.40 24.83 26.20
CA THR A 21 10.41 25.41 25.30
C THR A 21 10.65 26.90 25.23
N GLU A 22 10.93 27.42 24.05
CA GLU A 22 11.07 28.84 23.81
C GLU A 22 9.67 29.44 23.59
N THR A 23 9.32 30.47 24.36
CA THR A 23 8.02 31.13 24.18
C THR A 23 7.97 31.88 22.85
N VAL A 24 6.94 31.59 22.03
CA VAL A 24 6.65 32.40 20.84
C VAL A 24 6.29 33.83 21.28
N LYS A 25 7.12 34.80 20.96
CA LYS A 25 6.92 36.23 21.32
C LYS A 25 7.10 37.11 20.11
N ASP A 26 6.30 38.16 20.05
CA ASP A 26 6.40 39.21 19.03
C ASP A 26 6.38 38.64 17.60
N ALA A 27 5.61 37.55 17.42
CA ALA A 27 5.53 36.83 16.13
C ALA A 27 4.90 37.73 15.06
N LYS A 28 5.48 37.74 13.89
CA LYS A 28 4.90 38.32 12.69
C LYS A 28 3.74 37.43 12.23
N LEU A 29 2.55 37.99 12.03
CA LEU A 29 1.38 37.26 11.55
C LEU A 29 1.44 37.15 10.02
N GLU A 30 1.49 35.93 9.52
CA GLU A 30 1.46 35.63 8.10
C GLU A 30 0.02 35.52 7.58
N ALA A 31 -0.21 36.05 6.38
CA ALA A 31 -1.54 36.01 5.73
C ALA A 31 -1.85 34.67 5.05
N VAL A 32 -0.90 33.74 5.06
CA VAL A 32 -0.97 32.43 4.38
C VAL A 32 -0.94 31.29 5.40
N GLN A 33 -1.41 30.12 5.01
CA GLN A 33 -1.24 28.88 5.77
C GLN A 33 0.22 28.40 5.70
N PRO A 34 0.70 27.61 6.68
CA PRO A 34 2.06 27.08 6.66
C PRO A 34 2.20 26.06 5.52
N GLN A 35 3.37 25.98 4.93
CA GLN A 35 3.76 24.86 4.10
C GLN A 35 4.48 23.84 4.98
N THR A 36 3.84 22.71 5.23
CA THR A 36 4.37 21.64 6.09
C THR A 36 4.81 20.42 5.27
N TYR A 37 5.72 19.64 5.84
CA TYR A 37 6.10 18.33 5.34
C TYR A 37 5.97 17.28 6.45
N PRO A 38 5.12 16.24 6.25
CA PRO A 38 4.16 16.09 5.16
C PRO A 38 3.08 17.20 5.14
N ASP A 39 2.38 17.32 3.99
CA ASP A 39 1.24 18.23 3.86
C ASP A 39 -0.01 17.60 4.49
N TYR A 40 -0.32 18.02 5.72
CA TYR A 40 -1.50 17.59 6.48
C TYR A 40 -2.62 18.66 6.53
N LEU A 41 -2.54 19.68 5.70
CA LEU A 41 -3.56 20.73 5.65
C LEU A 41 -4.89 20.19 5.10
N GLY A 42 -5.96 20.30 5.88
CA GLY A 42 -7.31 19.94 5.44
C GLY A 42 -7.55 18.43 5.24
N VAL A 43 -6.73 17.58 5.83
CA VAL A 43 -6.89 16.12 5.72
C VAL A 43 -7.97 15.58 6.66
N THR A 44 -8.59 14.48 6.27
CA THR A 44 -9.45 13.64 7.13
C THR A 44 -8.62 12.48 7.65
N ILE A 45 -8.63 12.25 8.96
CA ILE A 45 -7.84 11.22 9.62
C ILE A 45 -8.71 10.25 10.43
N PRO A 46 -8.29 8.98 10.59
CA PRO A 46 -8.98 8.06 11.50
C PRO A 46 -8.64 8.37 12.96
N VAL A 47 -9.58 8.07 13.86
CA VAL A 47 -9.44 8.31 15.29
C VAL A 47 -8.26 7.60 15.95
N ASN A 48 -7.81 6.50 15.37
CA ASN A 48 -6.75 5.64 15.93
C ASN A 48 -5.44 5.67 15.13
N ILE A 49 -5.15 6.77 14.42
CA ILE A 49 -3.88 6.95 13.71
C ILE A 49 -2.81 7.53 14.65
N ALA A 50 -1.54 7.23 14.38
CA ALA A 50 -0.40 7.85 15.05
C ALA A 50 -0.37 9.38 14.86
N PRO A 51 0.30 10.14 15.75
CA PRO A 51 0.41 11.59 15.66
C PRO A 51 0.88 12.07 14.29
N LEU A 52 0.20 13.07 13.75
CA LEU A 52 0.59 13.75 12.52
C LEU A 52 1.76 14.72 12.78
N ASN A 53 2.91 14.19 13.08
CA ASN A 53 4.11 14.97 13.24
C ASN A 53 4.56 15.52 11.88
N PHE A 54 5.00 16.78 11.87
CA PHE A 54 5.43 17.47 10.65
C PHE A 54 6.56 18.45 10.92
N CYS A 55 7.22 18.89 9.87
CA CYS A 55 8.18 20.00 9.89
C CYS A 55 7.72 21.09 8.92
N MET A 56 8.38 22.24 8.93
CA MET A 56 8.20 23.21 7.86
C MET A 56 8.80 22.66 6.56
N ALA A 57 8.12 22.84 5.45
CA ALA A 57 8.65 22.46 4.13
C ALA A 57 9.92 23.30 3.80
N ASP A 58 9.96 24.53 4.26
CA ASP A 58 11.13 25.40 4.20
C ASP A 58 12.18 24.96 5.24
N GLU A 59 13.35 24.54 4.76
CA GLU A 59 14.47 24.08 5.58
C GLU A 59 15.23 25.21 6.32
N THR A 60 14.86 26.47 6.09
CA THR A 60 15.46 27.61 6.79
C THR A 60 14.84 27.86 8.17
N ALA A 61 13.73 27.23 8.48
CA ALA A 61 13.12 27.27 9.80
C ALA A 61 14.04 26.62 10.85
N GLN A 62 14.38 27.37 11.89
CA GLN A 62 15.28 26.94 12.96
C GLN A 62 14.52 26.20 14.08
N ARG A 63 13.23 26.49 14.22
CA ARG A 63 12.36 25.90 15.22
C ARG A 63 10.90 25.96 14.74
N ILE A 64 10.13 24.97 15.09
CA ILE A 64 8.69 24.92 14.84
C ILE A 64 7.95 24.76 16.16
N ASP A 65 6.84 25.47 16.29
CA ASP A 65 5.90 25.41 17.42
C ASP A 65 4.51 25.17 16.86
N ALA A 66 3.81 24.13 17.35
CA ALA A 66 2.47 23.82 16.92
C ALA A 66 1.53 23.56 18.10
N VAL A 67 0.36 24.17 18.01
CA VAL A 67 -0.76 23.96 18.94
C VAL A 67 -1.92 23.39 18.15
N ILE A 68 -2.44 22.24 18.59
CA ILE A 68 -3.66 21.63 18.08
C ILE A 68 -4.73 21.84 19.14
N SER A 69 -5.84 22.45 18.77
CA SER A 69 -6.95 22.73 19.68
C SER A 69 -8.29 22.26 19.13
N ASP A 70 -9.18 21.88 20.04
CA ASP A 70 -10.58 21.58 19.74
C ASP A 70 -11.53 22.74 20.06
N CYS A 71 -12.82 22.58 19.77
CA CYS A 71 -13.84 23.59 20.08
C CYS A 71 -14.22 23.62 21.58
N HIS A 72 -13.72 22.70 22.42
CA HIS A 72 -14.01 22.57 23.84
C HIS A 72 -12.93 23.19 24.72
N GLY A 73 -11.78 23.58 24.14
CA GLY A 73 -10.69 24.23 24.84
C GLY A 73 -9.58 23.26 25.30
N HIS A 74 -9.58 22.02 24.78
CA HIS A 74 -8.44 21.13 24.93
C HIS A 74 -7.35 21.52 23.91
N GLU A 75 -6.11 21.46 24.35
CA GLU A 75 -4.95 21.83 23.52
C GLU A 75 -3.86 20.79 23.67
N LEU A 76 -3.23 20.45 22.56
CA LEU A 76 -2.01 19.65 22.48
C LEU A 76 -0.91 20.50 21.88
N HIS A 77 0.22 20.66 22.58
CA HIS A 77 1.32 21.52 22.19
C HIS A 77 2.59 20.71 21.97
N SER A 78 3.30 21.01 20.89
CA SER A 78 4.63 20.48 20.62
C SER A 78 5.53 21.53 19.99
N GLN A 79 6.80 21.53 20.40
CA GLN A 79 7.84 22.41 19.86
C GLN A 79 9.11 21.62 19.61
N GLY A 80 9.75 21.84 18.48
CA GLY A 80 10.99 21.16 18.10
C GLY A 80 11.87 21.99 17.17
N ASP A 81 13.13 21.59 17.03
CA ASP A 81 14.08 22.26 16.13
C ASP A 81 13.94 21.77 14.69
N GLU A 82 13.65 20.48 14.49
CA GLU A 82 13.46 19.89 13.15
C GLU A 82 11.99 19.63 12.82
N SER A 83 11.23 19.08 13.78
CA SER A 83 9.82 18.70 13.64
C SER A 83 9.09 18.81 14.96
N VAL A 84 7.77 18.89 14.92
CA VAL A 84 6.94 18.64 16.10
C VAL A 84 6.90 17.14 16.39
N ASP A 85 6.79 16.76 17.67
CA ASP A 85 6.60 15.38 18.15
C ASP A 85 5.54 15.43 19.25
N PHE A 86 4.30 15.12 18.87
CA PHE A 86 3.18 15.10 19.81
C PHE A 86 3.20 13.81 20.63
N ASP A 87 2.86 13.93 21.92
CA ASP A 87 2.72 12.77 22.79
C ASP A 87 1.62 11.83 22.27
N LEU A 88 1.90 10.52 22.28
CA LEU A 88 1.03 9.50 21.69
C LEU A 88 -0.29 9.34 22.44
N ASP A 89 -0.21 9.33 23.79
CA ASP A 89 -1.39 9.11 24.63
C ASP A 89 -2.29 10.36 24.60
N ASP A 90 -1.72 11.55 24.73
CA ASP A 90 -2.44 12.83 24.65
C ASP A 90 -3.08 13.03 23.27
N TRP A 91 -2.38 12.61 22.20
CA TRP A 91 -2.91 12.65 20.83
C TRP A 91 -4.15 11.75 20.69
N HIS A 92 -4.08 10.49 21.13
CA HIS A 92 -5.22 9.57 21.05
C HIS A 92 -6.37 10.01 21.93
N GLU A 93 -6.10 10.61 23.09
CA GLU A 93 -7.16 11.19 23.94
C GLU A 93 -7.88 12.34 23.21
N LEU A 94 -7.12 13.27 22.61
CA LEU A 94 -7.69 14.38 21.86
C LEU A 94 -8.53 13.90 20.67
N LEU A 95 -8.05 12.93 19.88
CA LEU A 95 -8.81 12.36 18.76
C LEU A 95 -10.09 11.68 19.24
N GLY A 96 -10.00 10.90 20.33
CA GLY A 96 -11.16 10.20 20.92
C GLY A 96 -12.28 11.12 21.40
N GLN A 97 -11.93 12.34 21.80
CA GLN A 97 -12.88 13.37 22.24
C GLN A 97 -13.52 14.16 21.08
N ASN A 98 -12.96 14.03 19.85
CA ASN A 98 -13.35 14.86 18.71
C ASN A 98 -13.82 14.05 17.48
N LEU A 99 -14.49 12.91 17.72
CA LEU A 99 -15.04 12.07 16.65
C LEU A 99 -16.09 12.82 15.82
N GLY A 100 -15.87 12.89 14.51
CA GLY A 100 -16.77 13.58 13.59
C GLY A 100 -16.64 15.10 13.61
N ASP A 101 -15.61 15.63 14.27
CA ASP A 101 -15.36 17.06 14.42
C ASP A 101 -13.98 17.47 13.86
N SER A 102 -13.68 18.74 13.89
CA SER A 102 -12.47 19.33 13.36
C SER A 102 -11.55 19.82 14.48
N LEU A 103 -10.27 19.56 14.32
CA LEU A 103 -9.21 20.16 15.12
C LEU A 103 -8.60 21.34 14.39
N THR A 104 -8.25 22.40 15.11
CA THR A 104 -7.55 23.58 14.58
C THR A 104 -6.07 23.48 14.90
N VAL A 105 -5.22 23.60 13.89
CA VAL A 105 -3.75 23.58 14.02
C VAL A 105 -3.21 24.97 13.78
N THR A 106 -2.54 25.53 14.79
CA THR A 106 -1.81 26.80 14.72
C THR A 106 -0.33 26.51 14.70
N VAL A 107 0.38 27.01 13.70
CA VAL A 107 1.82 26.79 13.53
C VAL A 107 2.56 28.13 13.60
N SER A 108 3.65 28.15 14.35
CA SER A 108 4.63 29.21 14.35
C SER A 108 6.02 28.65 14.01
N ALA A 109 6.76 29.31 13.18
CA ALA A 109 8.14 28.94 12.85
C ALA A 109 9.10 30.09 13.14
N LYS A 110 10.29 29.75 13.63
CA LYS A 110 11.34 30.68 13.94
C LYS A 110 12.37 30.75 12.83
N TYR A 111 12.62 31.94 12.35
CA TYR A 111 13.63 32.27 11.35
C TYR A 111 14.67 33.26 11.92
N ASP A 112 15.64 33.69 11.09
CA ASP A 112 16.66 34.64 11.48
C ASP A 112 16.10 35.99 11.93
N ASP A 113 14.94 36.41 11.39
CA ASP A 113 14.24 37.66 11.70
C ASP A 113 13.20 37.54 12.83
N GLY A 114 13.04 36.32 13.42
CA GLY A 114 12.14 36.07 14.53
C GLY A 114 11.07 35.05 14.29
N TRP A 115 10.02 35.06 15.14
CA TRP A 115 8.89 34.16 15.03
C TRP A 115 7.86 34.64 13.99
N HIS A 116 7.36 33.70 13.18
CA HIS A 116 6.27 33.91 12.25
C HIS A 116 5.14 32.96 12.61
N THR A 117 3.93 33.48 12.82
CA THR A 117 2.72 32.68 13.10
C THR A 117 1.83 32.69 11.85
N TYR A 118 1.53 31.51 11.36
CA TYR A 118 0.76 31.32 10.13
C TYR A 118 -0.75 31.29 10.39
N ARG A 119 -1.55 31.46 9.32
CA ARG A 119 -2.99 31.24 9.43
C ARG A 119 -3.26 29.77 9.79
N PRO A 120 -4.15 29.50 10.77
CA PRO A 120 -4.50 28.14 11.17
C PRO A 120 -5.09 27.33 10.01
N PHE A 121 -4.95 26.01 10.10
CA PHE A 121 -5.65 25.06 9.25
C PHE A 121 -6.41 24.03 10.08
N SER A 122 -7.29 23.26 9.42
CA SER A 122 -8.08 22.23 10.10
C SER A 122 -7.65 20.83 9.71
N ILE A 123 -7.82 19.90 10.64
CA ILE A 123 -7.78 18.44 10.44
C ILE A 123 -9.14 17.91 10.86
N TYR A 124 -9.76 17.07 10.04
CA TYR A 124 -11.05 16.46 10.36
C TYR A 124 -10.85 15.04 10.92
N VAL A 125 -11.46 14.72 12.06
CA VAL A 125 -11.37 13.40 12.71
C VAL A 125 -12.58 12.57 12.31
N SER A 126 -12.38 11.57 11.45
CA SER A 126 -13.44 10.65 11.04
C SER A 126 -13.91 9.78 12.21
N PRO A 127 -15.21 9.50 12.35
CA PRO A 127 -15.71 8.50 13.29
C PRO A 127 -15.31 7.06 12.87
N ASP A 128 -14.90 6.86 11.63
CA ASP A 128 -14.47 5.56 11.10
C ASP A 128 -13.02 5.27 11.53
N SER A 129 -12.82 4.25 12.34
CA SER A 129 -11.47 3.78 12.69
C SER A 129 -10.80 3.14 11.47
N ILE A 130 -9.47 3.12 11.48
CA ILE A 130 -8.67 2.36 10.52
C ILE A 130 -8.24 1.02 11.13
N ASP A 131 -7.88 0.03 10.31
CA ASP A 131 -7.36 -1.26 10.79
C ASP A 131 -6.07 -1.08 11.62
N TYR A 132 -5.68 -2.12 12.35
CA TYR A 132 -4.51 -2.13 13.22
C TYR A 132 -3.24 -1.64 12.52
N GLY A 133 -3.00 -2.13 11.31
CA GLY A 133 -1.73 -1.85 10.66
C GLY A 133 -1.75 -2.12 9.16
N ILE A 134 -0.58 -1.95 8.57
CA ILE A 134 -0.32 -2.32 7.18
C ILE A 134 0.93 -3.19 7.08
N CYS A 135 0.90 -4.15 6.14
CA CYS A 135 2.08 -4.81 5.63
C CYS A 135 2.45 -4.25 4.26
N TYR A 136 3.73 -4.10 3.99
CA TYR A 136 4.22 -3.61 2.70
C TYR A 136 5.59 -4.19 2.39
N ARG A 137 5.94 -4.18 1.12
CA ARG A 137 7.28 -4.52 0.66
C ARG A 137 8.16 -3.26 0.61
N LEU A 138 9.33 -3.29 1.24
CA LEU A 138 10.39 -2.33 1.00
C LEU A 138 11.34 -2.88 -0.06
N ILE A 139 11.61 -2.07 -1.09
CA ILE A 139 12.46 -2.42 -2.22
C ILE A 139 13.15 -1.19 -2.79
N ALA A 140 14.40 -1.34 -3.24
CA ALA A 140 15.08 -0.29 -3.98
C ALA A 140 14.35 0.05 -5.29
N PRO A 141 14.32 1.33 -5.70
CA PRO A 141 13.69 1.74 -6.95
C PRO A 141 14.50 1.25 -8.15
N GLY A 142 14.02 0.24 -8.81
CA GLY A 142 14.27 -0.09 -10.20
C GLY A 142 15.50 -0.89 -10.58
N TYR A 143 16.72 -0.43 -10.39
CA TYR A 143 17.90 -0.98 -11.10
C TYR A 143 18.63 -2.10 -10.38
N GLU A 144 18.33 -2.37 -9.11
CA GLU A 144 19.08 -3.32 -8.33
C GLU A 144 18.41 -4.70 -8.33
N VAL A 145 19.08 -5.66 -8.90
CA VAL A 145 18.69 -7.07 -8.80
C VAL A 145 19.21 -7.60 -7.47
N TRP A 146 18.32 -8.16 -6.65
CA TRP A 146 18.65 -8.79 -5.36
C TRP A 146 19.23 -7.87 -4.29
N SER A 147 19.01 -6.57 -4.36
CA SER A 147 19.31 -5.67 -3.25
C SER A 147 18.51 -6.03 -2.01
N LYS A 148 18.82 -5.43 -0.87
CA LYS A 148 18.06 -5.62 0.36
C LYS A 148 16.59 -5.26 0.13
N MET A 149 15.71 -6.23 0.35
CA MET A 149 14.27 -6.06 0.29
C MET A 149 13.59 -6.96 1.31
N GLY A 150 12.37 -6.64 1.68
CA GLY A 150 11.63 -7.44 2.66
C GLY A 150 10.17 -7.04 2.75
N ILE A 151 9.42 -7.81 3.52
CA ILE A 151 8.07 -7.49 3.96
C ILE A 151 8.15 -6.97 5.39
N TYR A 152 7.48 -5.86 5.63
CA TYR A 152 7.46 -5.15 6.89
C TYR A 152 6.02 -4.96 7.36
N GLU A 153 5.84 -4.93 8.66
CA GLU A 153 4.58 -4.62 9.34
C GLU A 153 4.71 -3.29 10.06
N ARG A 154 3.69 -2.47 9.99
CA ARG A 154 3.61 -1.16 10.62
C ARG A 154 2.29 -1.04 11.39
N ASP A 155 2.38 -0.79 12.70
CA ASP A 155 1.26 -0.41 13.54
C ASP A 155 0.84 1.04 13.21
N LEU A 156 -0.40 1.25 12.80
CA LEU A 156 -0.89 2.59 12.41
C LEU A 156 -1.22 3.49 13.60
N SER A 157 -1.42 2.93 14.78
CA SER A 157 -1.68 3.70 15.99
C SER A 157 -0.42 4.27 16.65
N SER A 158 0.75 3.77 16.25
CA SER A 158 2.06 4.17 16.79
C SER A 158 3.08 4.38 15.66
N PHE A 159 4.37 4.46 16.00
CA PHE A 159 5.44 4.50 15.02
C PHE A 159 6.19 3.18 14.89
N ASP A 160 5.65 2.10 15.43
CA ASP A 160 6.31 0.81 15.49
C ASP A 160 6.28 0.12 14.12
N GLU A 161 7.46 -0.20 13.60
CA GLU A 161 7.68 -0.94 12.37
C GLU A 161 8.59 -2.14 12.66
N ARG A 162 8.27 -3.32 12.09
CA ARG A 162 9.14 -4.48 12.18
C ARG A 162 9.24 -5.22 10.85
N ALA A 163 10.42 -5.77 10.58
CA ALA A 163 10.61 -6.69 9.47
C ALA A 163 9.94 -8.04 9.77
N LEU A 164 9.14 -8.55 8.83
CA LEU A 164 8.62 -9.90 8.87
C LEU A 164 9.61 -10.88 8.24
N ILE A 165 10.15 -10.54 7.09
CA ILE A 165 11.15 -11.32 6.35
C ILE A 165 11.98 -10.41 5.47
N GLU A 166 13.29 -10.63 5.43
CA GLU A 166 14.22 -9.95 4.53
C GLU A 166 14.99 -10.97 3.70
N ASN A 167 15.30 -10.63 2.46
CA ASN A 167 16.05 -11.51 1.55
C ASN A 167 17.54 -11.65 1.91
N THR A 168 18.01 -11.00 2.96
CA THR A 168 19.37 -11.13 3.48
C THR A 168 19.67 -12.51 4.07
N GLN A 169 18.65 -13.33 4.34
CA GLN A 169 18.75 -14.66 4.92
C GLN A 169 18.68 -15.79 3.89
N PHE A 170 18.39 -15.47 2.63
CA PHE A 170 18.34 -16.41 1.51
C PHE A 170 18.58 -15.67 0.20
N GLU A 171 19.02 -16.38 -0.83
CA GLU A 171 19.20 -15.81 -2.14
C GLU A 171 17.84 -15.74 -2.87
N GLY A 172 17.34 -14.52 -3.12
CA GLY A 172 16.07 -14.38 -3.82
C GLY A 172 15.39 -13.03 -3.64
N CYS A 173 14.21 -12.92 -4.22
CA CYS A 173 13.34 -11.77 -4.12
C CYS A 173 12.11 -12.13 -3.29
N VAL A 174 11.77 -11.30 -2.30
CA VAL A 174 10.51 -11.39 -1.56
C VAL A 174 9.46 -10.57 -2.31
N ASN A 175 8.38 -11.23 -2.73
CA ASN A 175 7.38 -10.61 -3.59
C ASN A 175 5.96 -11.06 -3.23
N CYS A 176 4.93 -10.30 -3.68
CA CYS A 176 3.52 -10.69 -3.68
C CYS A 176 3.03 -11.32 -2.36
N HIS A 177 3.03 -10.55 -1.28
CA HIS A 177 2.29 -10.92 -0.07
C HIS A 177 0.79 -10.63 -0.24
N SER A 178 -0.08 -11.35 0.46
CA SER A 178 -1.50 -11.04 0.60
C SER A 178 -2.10 -11.73 1.81
N PHE A 179 -3.08 -11.05 2.42
CA PHE A 179 -3.82 -11.51 3.59
C PHE A 179 -5.31 -11.73 3.26
N ASN A 180 -5.92 -12.75 3.85
CA ASN A 180 -7.35 -12.97 3.71
C ASN A 180 -8.13 -11.91 4.51
N ARG A 181 -8.65 -10.88 3.83
CA ARG A 181 -9.40 -9.78 4.46
C ARG A 181 -8.66 -9.17 5.67
N GLY A 182 -7.37 -8.96 5.52
CA GLY A 182 -6.52 -8.42 6.58
C GLY A 182 -6.25 -9.37 7.75
N ASN A 183 -6.69 -10.63 7.70
CA ASN A 183 -6.42 -11.60 8.77
C ASN A 183 -4.93 -11.99 8.81
N PRO A 184 -4.19 -11.63 9.87
CA PRO A 184 -2.75 -11.90 9.95
C PRO A 184 -2.40 -13.39 10.07
N ALA A 185 -3.37 -14.26 10.34
CA ALA A 185 -3.18 -15.72 10.39
C ALA A 185 -3.28 -16.39 9.00
N ASP A 186 -3.84 -15.69 8.02
CA ASP A 186 -4.06 -16.18 6.66
C ASP A 186 -3.20 -15.38 5.67
N MET A 187 -1.99 -15.83 5.41
CA MET A 187 -1.01 -15.12 4.58
C MET A 187 -0.50 -16.01 3.44
N SER A 188 -0.44 -15.45 2.23
CA SER A 188 0.29 -15.99 1.09
C SER A 188 1.46 -15.07 0.77
N LEU A 189 2.65 -15.64 0.51
CA LEU A 189 3.86 -14.90 0.17
C LEU A 189 4.65 -15.66 -0.89
N HIS A 190 5.04 -14.99 -1.98
CA HIS A 190 5.83 -15.60 -3.04
C HIS A 190 7.31 -15.20 -2.92
N ILE A 191 8.20 -16.19 -3.06
CA ILE A 191 9.65 -16.04 -3.14
C ILE A 191 10.09 -16.37 -4.56
N ARG A 192 10.85 -15.46 -5.19
CA ARG A 192 11.46 -15.66 -6.51
C ARG A 192 12.95 -15.92 -6.36
N GLY A 193 13.51 -16.64 -7.33
CA GLY A 193 14.95 -16.92 -7.40
C GLY A 193 15.27 -18.41 -7.32
N PRO A 194 16.50 -18.79 -6.99
CA PRO A 194 16.94 -20.19 -6.95
C PRO A 194 16.08 -21.04 -6.01
N HIS A 195 15.64 -20.47 -4.89
CA HIS A 195 14.81 -21.12 -3.88
C HIS A 195 13.32 -20.80 -4.02
N GLY A 196 12.84 -20.54 -5.25
CA GLY A 196 11.46 -20.12 -5.53
C GLY A 196 10.40 -21.01 -4.88
N ALA A 197 9.41 -20.37 -4.21
CA ALA A 197 8.32 -21.03 -3.54
C ALA A 197 7.17 -20.05 -3.26
N THR A 198 5.95 -20.59 -3.10
CA THR A 198 4.85 -19.86 -2.47
C THR A 198 4.71 -20.35 -1.03
N LEU A 199 4.95 -19.44 -0.08
CA LEU A 199 4.72 -19.69 1.34
C LEU A 199 3.26 -19.42 1.68
N LEU A 200 2.66 -20.31 2.46
CA LEU A 200 1.27 -20.19 2.87
C LEU A 200 1.15 -20.56 4.35
N CYS A 201 0.50 -19.71 5.14
CA CYS A 201 -0.11 -20.07 6.41
C CYS A 201 -1.61 -19.78 6.32
N HIS A 202 -2.43 -20.67 6.88
CA HIS A 202 -3.88 -20.56 6.83
C HIS A 202 -4.53 -21.37 7.94
N ASP A 203 -5.53 -20.80 8.61
CA ASP A 203 -6.35 -21.48 9.65
C ASP A 203 -5.49 -22.15 10.74
N GLY A 204 -4.45 -21.43 11.23
CA GLY A 204 -3.54 -21.94 12.25
C GLY A 204 -2.61 -23.07 11.80
N SER A 205 -2.58 -23.40 10.52
CA SER A 205 -1.64 -24.39 9.97
C SER A 205 -0.21 -23.87 9.99
N PRO A 206 0.80 -24.75 10.19
CA PRO A 206 2.20 -24.35 10.10
C PRO A 206 2.54 -23.73 8.73
N LEU A 207 3.46 -22.78 8.72
CA LEU A 207 3.97 -22.20 7.48
C LEU A 207 4.52 -23.30 6.57
N THR A 208 4.03 -23.34 5.34
CA THR A 208 4.37 -24.39 4.36
C THR A 208 4.78 -23.77 3.03
N ALA A 209 5.86 -24.29 2.44
CA ALA A 209 6.31 -23.90 1.12
C ALA A 209 5.72 -24.83 0.04
N TYR A 210 5.15 -24.22 -1.00
CA TYR A 210 4.54 -24.92 -2.12
C TYR A 210 5.28 -24.65 -3.42
N ASN A 211 5.42 -25.69 -4.25
CA ASN A 211 5.78 -25.55 -5.65
C ASN A 211 4.50 -25.30 -6.45
N THR A 212 4.23 -24.05 -6.81
CA THR A 212 3.04 -23.67 -7.58
C THR A 212 3.24 -23.69 -9.09
N LYS A 213 4.47 -23.98 -9.56
CA LYS A 213 4.76 -24.23 -10.99
C LYS A 213 4.52 -25.69 -11.32
N THR A 214 3.74 -25.94 -12.36
CA THR A 214 3.42 -27.27 -12.88
C THR A 214 3.65 -27.34 -14.38
N ASP A 215 3.58 -28.52 -14.98
CA ASP A 215 3.70 -28.70 -16.44
C ASP A 215 2.52 -28.06 -17.21
N GLN A 216 1.47 -27.66 -16.51
CA GLN A 216 0.25 -27.08 -17.10
C GLN A 216 0.14 -25.57 -16.84
N THR A 217 1.09 -24.95 -16.11
CA THR A 217 1.09 -23.53 -15.79
C THR A 217 2.25 -22.81 -16.46
N LEU A 218 2.05 -21.55 -16.84
CA LEU A 218 3.07 -20.70 -17.42
C LEU A 218 4.26 -20.49 -16.48
N GLY A 219 3.99 -20.37 -15.17
CA GLY A 219 4.99 -20.06 -14.15
C GLY A 219 4.47 -20.27 -12.73
N PHE A 220 5.18 -19.69 -11.78
CA PHE A 220 4.73 -19.63 -10.39
C PHE A 220 3.53 -18.70 -10.22
N CYS A 221 2.76 -18.95 -9.16
CA CYS A 221 1.65 -18.09 -8.72
C CYS A 221 2.15 -16.73 -8.21
N VAL A 222 1.68 -15.64 -8.82
CA VAL A 222 1.95 -14.26 -8.43
C VAL A 222 0.64 -13.47 -8.32
N TYR A 223 0.68 -12.25 -7.77
CA TYR A 223 -0.48 -11.39 -7.55
C TYR A 223 -1.64 -12.08 -6.82
N PRO A 224 -1.41 -12.60 -5.60
CA PRO A 224 -2.43 -13.30 -4.82
C PRO A 224 -3.60 -12.41 -4.44
N TYR A 225 -4.82 -12.99 -4.47
CA TYR A 225 -5.99 -12.39 -3.84
C TYR A 225 -6.89 -13.48 -3.25
N TRP A 226 -7.16 -13.37 -1.95
CA TRP A 226 -7.95 -14.35 -1.23
C TRP A 226 -9.45 -14.25 -1.54
N HIS A 227 -10.07 -15.40 -1.67
CA HIS A 227 -11.53 -15.51 -1.65
C HIS A 227 -12.05 -15.28 -0.23
N PRO A 228 -13.19 -14.57 -0.02
CA PRO A 228 -13.70 -14.25 1.32
C PRO A 228 -13.84 -15.41 2.29
N SER A 229 -14.04 -16.63 1.78
CA SER A 229 -14.14 -17.85 2.60
C SER A 229 -12.80 -18.39 3.10
N GLY A 230 -11.66 -17.85 2.66
CA GLY A 230 -10.32 -18.40 2.93
C GLY A 230 -9.99 -19.69 2.16
N ARG A 231 -10.96 -20.30 1.47
CA ARG A 231 -10.75 -21.57 0.77
C ARG A 231 -9.98 -21.44 -0.53
N TYR A 232 -10.12 -20.33 -1.24
CA TYR A 232 -9.49 -20.14 -2.54
C TYR A 232 -8.57 -18.92 -2.53
N ILE A 233 -7.54 -18.98 -3.36
CA ILE A 233 -6.67 -17.85 -3.65
C ILE A 233 -6.56 -17.73 -5.17
N ALA A 234 -6.95 -16.57 -5.71
CA ALA A 234 -6.73 -16.26 -7.11
C ALA A 234 -5.30 -15.77 -7.31
N TYR A 235 -4.69 -16.20 -8.41
CA TYR A 235 -3.35 -15.84 -8.83
C TYR A 235 -3.30 -15.59 -10.32
N SER A 236 -2.29 -14.88 -10.77
CA SER A 236 -1.83 -14.98 -12.15
C SER A 236 -0.45 -15.65 -12.22
N ALA A 237 -0.09 -16.15 -13.40
CA ALA A 237 1.26 -16.59 -13.72
C ALA A 237 1.74 -15.74 -14.90
N ASN A 238 2.80 -14.97 -14.70
CA ASN A 238 3.26 -13.96 -15.65
C ASN A 238 4.69 -14.25 -16.10
N ALA A 239 4.91 -14.21 -17.41
CA ALA A 239 6.24 -14.12 -18.02
C ALA A 239 6.54 -12.63 -18.25
N THR A 240 7.33 -12.04 -17.37
CA THR A 240 7.54 -10.60 -17.28
C THR A 240 8.92 -10.20 -17.78
N SER A 241 9.01 -9.10 -18.51
CA SER A 241 10.24 -8.45 -18.96
C SER A 241 10.30 -7.00 -18.45
N GLN A 242 11.52 -6.44 -18.44
CA GLN A 242 11.78 -5.06 -18.02
C GLN A 242 12.57 -4.30 -19.06
N LEU A 243 12.26 -3.04 -19.23
CA LEU A 243 13.00 -2.08 -20.03
C LEU A 243 13.28 -0.81 -19.23
N PHE A 244 14.29 -0.09 -19.62
CA PHE A 244 14.69 1.17 -19.00
C PHE A 244 14.75 2.27 -20.06
N HIS A 245 14.05 3.37 -19.78
CA HIS A 245 14.09 4.57 -20.60
C HIS A 245 15.17 5.53 -20.07
N SER A 246 15.92 6.14 -20.98
CA SER A 246 16.95 7.12 -20.61
C SER A 246 16.43 8.56 -20.54
N ALA A 247 15.28 8.85 -21.18
CA ALA A 247 14.77 10.20 -21.34
C ALA A 247 13.26 10.33 -21.09
N ASP A 248 12.53 9.22 -20.87
CA ASP A 248 11.10 9.22 -20.60
C ASP A 248 10.83 9.43 -19.10
N PRO A 249 9.79 10.19 -18.70
CA PRO A 249 9.32 10.25 -17.31
C PRO A 249 9.04 8.86 -16.73
N ASN A 250 8.46 7.95 -17.52
CA ASN A 250 8.24 6.55 -17.19
C ASN A 250 9.58 5.78 -17.33
N ARG A 251 10.46 5.90 -16.36
CA ARG A 251 11.85 5.42 -16.42
C ARG A 251 11.98 3.91 -16.57
N ILE A 252 11.00 3.15 -16.12
CA ILE A 252 11.00 1.70 -16.09
C ILE A 252 9.69 1.18 -16.65
N GLU A 253 9.80 0.28 -17.62
CA GLU A 253 8.67 -0.49 -18.11
C GLU A 253 8.77 -1.92 -17.59
N VAL A 254 7.68 -2.40 -17.01
CA VAL A 254 7.49 -3.81 -16.65
C VAL A 254 6.28 -4.31 -17.42
N PHE A 255 6.49 -5.28 -18.29
CA PHE A 255 5.46 -5.78 -19.18
C PHE A 255 5.46 -7.30 -19.25
N ASP A 256 4.30 -7.87 -19.54
CA ASP A 256 4.15 -9.30 -19.74
C ASP A 256 4.37 -9.65 -21.22
N THR A 257 5.00 -10.80 -21.44
CA THR A 257 5.06 -11.48 -22.74
C THR A 257 4.08 -12.65 -22.80
N ALA A 258 3.56 -13.08 -21.68
CA ALA A 258 2.45 -14.02 -21.52
C ALA A 258 1.92 -13.92 -20.08
N SER A 259 0.62 -14.06 -19.87
CA SER A 259 0.05 -14.22 -18.53
C SER A 259 -1.28 -14.97 -18.56
N ASP A 260 -1.46 -15.85 -17.56
CA ASP A 260 -2.64 -16.70 -17.38
C ASP A 260 -3.19 -16.53 -15.95
N LEU A 261 -4.49 -16.72 -15.77
CA LEU A 261 -5.12 -16.78 -14.45
C LEU A 261 -5.28 -18.20 -13.94
N GLN A 262 -5.19 -18.35 -12.63
CA GLN A 262 -5.39 -19.61 -11.93
C GLN A 262 -5.96 -19.40 -10.54
N VAL A 263 -6.75 -20.33 -10.03
CA VAL A 263 -7.30 -20.29 -8.68
C VAL A 263 -6.82 -21.51 -7.90
N TYR A 264 -6.24 -21.30 -6.74
CA TYR A 264 -5.78 -22.36 -5.87
C TYR A 264 -6.87 -22.73 -4.84
N ASP A 265 -7.31 -24.01 -4.81
CA ASP A 265 -8.15 -24.56 -3.74
C ASP A 265 -7.25 -25.04 -2.60
N VAL A 266 -7.15 -24.24 -1.53
CA VAL A 266 -6.30 -24.51 -0.36
C VAL A 266 -6.67 -25.85 0.28
N LYS A 267 -7.98 -26.16 0.37
CA LYS A 267 -8.46 -27.38 1.00
C LYS A 267 -8.08 -28.64 0.23
N LYS A 268 -8.09 -28.58 -1.10
CA LYS A 268 -7.78 -29.73 -1.95
C LYS A 268 -6.32 -29.79 -2.39
N ASN A 269 -5.56 -28.73 -2.18
CA ASN A 269 -4.19 -28.56 -2.64
C ASN A 269 -4.09 -28.72 -4.17
N GLU A 270 -4.97 -28.05 -4.92
CA GLU A 270 -5.01 -28.11 -6.37
C GLU A 270 -5.23 -26.74 -7.01
N LEU A 271 -4.62 -26.50 -8.16
CA LEU A 271 -4.89 -25.36 -9.03
C LEU A 271 -6.08 -25.67 -9.93
N LEU A 272 -7.01 -24.74 -10.00
CA LEU A 272 -8.15 -24.73 -10.89
C LEU A 272 -7.78 -23.93 -12.13
N LEU A 273 -7.65 -24.56 -13.27
CA LEU A 273 -7.34 -23.94 -14.56
C LEU A 273 -8.56 -23.98 -15.47
N SER A 274 -8.88 -22.84 -16.09
CA SER A 274 -9.97 -22.73 -17.06
C SER A 274 -9.43 -22.34 -18.43
N PRO A 275 -9.85 -23.01 -19.52
CA PRO A 275 -9.50 -22.57 -20.87
C PRO A 275 -9.97 -21.16 -21.22
N LEU A 276 -10.95 -20.62 -20.49
CA LEU A 276 -11.42 -19.24 -20.65
C LEU A 276 -10.48 -18.19 -20.05
N LEU A 277 -9.61 -18.60 -19.12
CA LEU A 277 -8.72 -17.74 -18.34
C LEU A 277 -7.24 -18.09 -18.57
N LYS A 278 -6.98 -18.80 -19.66
CA LYS A 278 -5.67 -19.25 -20.08
C LYS A 278 -5.64 -19.36 -21.61
N GLN A 279 -5.41 -18.23 -22.26
CA GLN A 279 -5.44 -18.13 -23.71
C GLN A 279 -4.12 -17.55 -24.24
N ASP A 280 -3.45 -18.24 -25.15
CA ASP A 280 -2.14 -17.82 -25.70
C ASP A 280 -2.17 -16.44 -26.38
N SER A 281 -3.33 -15.95 -26.80
CA SER A 281 -3.51 -14.66 -27.48
C SER A 281 -4.02 -13.53 -26.58
N ILE A 282 -4.20 -13.79 -25.30
CA ILE A 282 -4.71 -12.83 -24.31
C ILE A 282 -3.77 -12.84 -23.12
N TYR A 283 -3.48 -11.65 -22.58
CA TYR A 283 -2.75 -11.52 -21.32
C TYR A 283 -3.76 -11.26 -20.20
N GLU A 284 -3.93 -12.22 -19.29
CA GLU A 284 -4.81 -12.10 -18.13
C GLU A 284 -4.00 -11.95 -16.84
N THR A 285 -4.31 -10.94 -16.02
CA THR A 285 -3.56 -10.62 -14.80
C THR A 285 -4.42 -9.96 -13.71
N PHE A 286 -3.88 -9.80 -12.52
CA PHE A 286 -4.49 -9.14 -11.35
C PHE A 286 -5.90 -9.64 -11.00
N PRO A 287 -6.08 -10.96 -10.82
CA PRO A 287 -7.39 -11.48 -10.44
C PRO A 287 -7.76 -11.10 -9.02
N VAL A 288 -9.02 -10.73 -8.79
CA VAL A 288 -9.58 -10.41 -7.47
C VAL A 288 -11.00 -10.94 -7.35
N PHE A 289 -11.35 -11.54 -6.22
CA PHE A 289 -12.72 -11.98 -5.96
C PHE A 289 -13.60 -10.80 -5.55
N SER A 290 -14.89 -10.86 -5.94
CA SER A 290 -15.92 -9.98 -5.39
C SER A 290 -16.07 -10.18 -3.88
N ALA A 291 -16.64 -9.18 -3.19
CA ALA A 291 -16.86 -9.21 -1.74
C ALA A 291 -17.69 -10.41 -1.27
N ASP A 292 -18.62 -10.90 -2.11
CA ASP A 292 -19.44 -12.09 -1.86
C ASP A 292 -18.80 -13.41 -2.36
N GLY A 293 -17.64 -13.32 -3.04
CA GLY A 293 -16.90 -14.46 -3.56
C GLY A 293 -17.54 -15.16 -4.77
N ARG A 294 -18.58 -14.59 -5.40
CA ARG A 294 -19.30 -15.21 -6.51
C ARG A 294 -18.84 -14.76 -7.89
N SER A 295 -17.90 -13.84 -7.94
CA SER A 295 -17.31 -13.37 -9.18
C SER A 295 -15.80 -13.21 -9.01
N LEU A 296 -15.08 -13.36 -10.11
CA LEU A 296 -13.68 -13.05 -10.25
C LEU A 296 -13.56 -11.89 -11.24
N TYR A 297 -13.01 -10.74 -10.77
CA TYR A 297 -12.60 -9.64 -11.62
C TYR A 297 -11.15 -9.84 -12.03
N PHE A 298 -10.77 -9.37 -13.20
CA PHE A 298 -9.39 -9.46 -13.69
C PHE A 298 -9.13 -8.46 -14.81
N CYS A 299 -7.87 -8.12 -15.02
CA CYS A 299 -7.44 -7.32 -16.15
C CYS A 299 -6.99 -8.22 -17.29
N ALA A 300 -7.35 -7.87 -18.53
CA ALA A 300 -6.85 -8.58 -19.70
C ALA A 300 -6.64 -7.65 -20.89
N ALA A 301 -5.65 -8.01 -21.73
CA ALA A 301 -5.30 -7.30 -22.96
C ALA A 301 -5.07 -8.26 -24.12
N HIS A 302 -5.30 -7.78 -25.34
CA HIS A 302 -4.93 -8.45 -26.58
C HIS A 302 -3.64 -7.82 -27.12
N PRO A 303 -2.47 -8.43 -26.90
CA PRO A 303 -1.23 -7.90 -27.43
C PRO A 303 -1.22 -7.97 -28.95
N PRO A 304 -0.50 -7.05 -29.67
CA PRO A 304 -0.26 -7.17 -31.07
C PRO A 304 0.42 -8.50 -31.41
N LEU A 305 0.08 -9.12 -32.55
CA LEU A 305 0.64 -10.41 -32.98
C LEU A 305 2.15 -10.46 -33.09
N SER A 306 2.80 -9.30 -33.35
CA SER A 306 4.26 -9.16 -33.43
C SER A 306 4.93 -8.86 -32.08
N PHE A 307 4.16 -8.75 -31.01
CA PHE A 307 4.71 -8.47 -29.69
C PHE A 307 5.46 -9.70 -29.14
N GLY A 308 6.71 -9.53 -28.77
CA GLY A 308 7.57 -10.62 -28.29
C GLY A 308 8.56 -11.21 -29.31
N GLU A 309 8.44 -10.89 -30.60
CA GLU A 309 9.37 -11.38 -31.66
C GLU A 309 10.60 -10.47 -31.90
N GLY A 310 11.09 -9.78 -30.86
CA GLY A 310 12.32 -8.97 -30.92
C GLY A 310 12.14 -7.49 -31.33
N THR A 311 10.91 -7.05 -31.64
CA THR A 311 10.56 -5.66 -31.96
C THR A 311 9.62 -5.04 -30.94
N GLY A 312 9.41 -5.68 -29.80
CA GLY A 312 8.33 -5.42 -28.86
C GLY A 312 8.34 -4.07 -28.15
N VAL A 313 9.48 -3.40 -28.06
CA VAL A 313 9.59 -2.13 -27.33
C VAL A 313 8.74 -1.01 -27.96
N GLU A 314 8.68 -0.96 -29.28
CA GLU A 314 7.93 0.06 -30.05
C GLU A 314 6.41 -0.13 -29.97
N LEU A 315 5.96 -1.26 -29.41
CA LEU A 315 4.54 -1.61 -29.30
C LEU A 315 4.01 -1.62 -27.86
N LEU A 316 4.85 -1.34 -26.87
CA LEU A 316 4.46 -1.36 -25.44
C LEU A 316 3.31 -0.37 -25.18
N ASP A 317 3.38 0.82 -25.75
CA ASP A 317 2.38 1.86 -25.63
C ASP A 317 1.04 1.53 -26.32
N SER A 318 0.98 0.44 -27.07
CA SER A 318 -0.25 -0.07 -27.69
C SER A 318 -0.98 -1.11 -26.86
N ILE A 319 -0.34 -1.67 -25.81
CA ILE A 319 -0.96 -2.70 -24.97
C ILE A 319 -1.82 -2.05 -23.90
N ARG A 320 -3.12 -2.31 -23.96
CA ARG A 320 -4.10 -1.75 -23.04
C ARG A 320 -4.96 -2.84 -22.43
N TYR A 321 -5.00 -2.84 -21.11
CA TYR A 321 -5.80 -3.79 -20.33
C TYR A 321 -7.18 -3.19 -20.05
N ASN A 322 -8.19 -4.04 -20.15
CA ASN A 322 -9.55 -3.75 -19.76
C ASN A 322 -9.91 -4.55 -18.52
N LEU A 323 -10.93 -4.14 -17.76
CA LEU A 323 -11.43 -4.86 -16.60
C LEU A 323 -12.59 -5.77 -17.00
N PHE A 324 -12.47 -7.04 -16.65
CA PHE A 324 -13.45 -8.08 -16.92
C PHE A 324 -13.93 -8.75 -15.64
N ARG A 325 -15.04 -9.50 -15.77
CA ARG A 325 -15.62 -10.32 -14.72
C ARG A 325 -16.08 -11.66 -15.27
N ILE A 326 -15.85 -12.72 -14.51
CA ILE A 326 -16.44 -14.04 -14.72
C ILE A 326 -17.10 -14.51 -13.43
N ASP A 327 -18.23 -15.22 -13.53
CA ASP A 327 -18.88 -15.84 -12.37
C ASP A 327 -18.01 -16.97 -11.81
N PHE A 328 -18.06 -17.16 -10.49
CA PHE A 328 -17.36 -18.22 -9.78
C PHE A 328 -18.30 -18.89 -8.78
N ASP A 329 -18.36 -20.22 -8.80
CA ASP A 329 -19.11 -21.00 -7.83
C ASP A 329 -18.20 -21.49 -6.70
N PRO A 330 -18.25 -20.88 -5.50
CA PRO A 330 -17.37 -21.26 -4.38
C PRO A 330 -17.67 -22.65 -3.80
N ALA A 331 -18.82 -23.26 -4.10
CA ALA A 331 -19.13 -24.61 -3.65
C ALA A 331 -18.34 -25.65 -4.43
N THR A 332 -18.24 -25.49 -5.75
CA THR A 332 -17.60 -26.42 -6.67
C THR A 332 -16.21 -25.99 -7.14
N GLY A 333 -15.91 -24.67 -7.11
CA GLY A 333 -14.73 -24.06 -7.72
C GLY A 333 -14.81 -24.02 -9.24
N ASN A 334 -16.02 -23.96 -9.80
CA ASN A 334 -16.22 -23.83 -11.24
C ASN A 334 -16.39 -22.37 -11.64
N PHE A 335 -15.95 -22.04 -12.85
CA PHE A 335 -16.17 -20.72 -13.44
C PHE A 335 -17.45 -20.70 -14.27
N GLY A 336 -18.05 -19.52 -14.42
CA GLY A 336 -19.12 -19.29 -15.38
C GLY A 336 -18.63 -19.46 -16.82
N ASN A 337 -19.57 -19.35 -17.75
CA ASN A 337 -19.30 -19.55 -19.18
C ASN A 337 -19.26 -18.23 -19.98
N ARG A 338 -19.40 -17.09 -19.31
CA ARG A 338 -19.40 -15.77 -19.92
C ARG A 338 -18.46 -14.83 -19.18
N ILE A 339 -17.69 -14.09 -19.95
CA ILE A 339 -16.86 -12.99 -19.48
C ILE A 339 -17.59 -11.69 -19.81
N ASP A 340 -17.85 -10.88 -18.77
CA ASP A 340 -18.46 -9.57 -18.90
C ASP A 340 -17.37 -8.49 -18.86
N THR A 341 -17.45 -7.49 -19.76
CA THR A 341 -16.60 -6.31 -19.71
C THR A 341 -17.18 -5.33 -18.68
N ILE A 342 -16.36 -4.95 -17.70
CA ILE A 342 -16.74 -4.01 -16.64
C ILE A 342 -16.24 -2.61 -16.95
N VAL A 343 -14.95 -2.47 -17.35
CA VAL A 343 -14.37 -1.20 -17.81
C VAL A 343 -13.65 -1.46 -19.13
N PHE A 344 -14.10 -0.78 -20.18
CA PHE A 344 -13.46 -0.82 -21.51
C PHE A 344 -12.57 0.41 -21.68
N ALA A 345 -11.37 0.39 -21.07
CA ALA A 345 -10.44 1.50 -21.03
C ALA A 345 -9.76 1.76 -22.38
N GLU A 346 -9.51 0.70 -23.16
CA GLU A 346 -8.91 0.78 -24.49
C GLU A 346 -9.65 1.74 -25.43
N ALA A 347 -10.98 1.85 -25.30
CA ALA A 347 -11.79 2.82 -26.08
C ALA A 347 -11.41 4.28 -25.80
N ARG A 348 -10.74 4.53 -24.68
CA ARG A 348 -10.24 5.86 -24.28
C ARG A 348 -8.72 5.98 -24.41
N HIS A 349 -8.06 5.01 -25.05
CA HIS A 349 -6.60 4.88 -25.12
C HIS A 349 -5.94 4.78 -23.72
N GLN A 350 -6.61 4.10 -22.79
CA GLN A 350 -6.16 3.91 -21.41
C GLN A 350 -6.12 2.42 -21.04
N SER A 351 -5.47 2.12 -19.93
CA SER A 351 -5.22 0.77 -19.43
C SER A 351 -5.58 0.66 -17.96
N VAL A 352 -6.28 -0.41 -17.57
CA VAL A 352 -6.66 -0.70 -16.17
C VAL A 352 -5.67 -1.63 -15.52
N SER A 353 -5.30 -1.35 -14.28
CA SER A 353 -4.51 -2.26 -13.45
C SER A 353 -4.99 -2.28 -11.99
N PHE A 354 -4.59 -3.32 -11.26
CA PHE A 354 -4.79 -3.50 -9.80
C PHE A 354 -6.22 -3.24 -9.32
N PRO A 355 -7.26 -3.91 -9.87
CA PRO A 355 -8.61 -3.77 -9.33
C PRO A 355 -8.66 -4.24 -7.88
N ARG A 356 -9.39 -3.51 -7.01
CA ARG A 356 -9.61 -3.85 -5.61
C ARG A 356 -11.04 -3.53 -5.21
N PRO A 357 -11.92 -4.52 -5.04
CA PRO A 357 -13.27 -4.31 -4.52
C PRO A 357 -13.21 -3.97 -3.03
N SER A 358 -14.09 -3.06 -2.59
CA SER A 358 -14.33 -2.82 -1.16
C SER A 358 -14.97 -4.05 -0.51
N TYR A 359 -14.71 -4.28 0.77
CA TYR A 359 -15.21 -5.48 1.47
C TYR A 359 -16.73 -5.48 1.68
N ASP A 360 -17.38 -4.31 1.62
CA ASP A 360 -18.84 -4.18 1.61
C ASP A 360 -19.47 -4.44 0.22
N GLY A 361 -18.62 -4.57 -0.82
CA GLY A 361 -19.06 -4.85 -2.19
C GLY A 361 -19.69 -3.66 -2.90
N ARG A 362 -19.59 -2.45 -2.36
CA ARG A 362 -20.17 -1.25 -2.95
C ARG A 362 -19.30 -0.68 -4.06
N PHE A 363 -18.00 -0.61 -3.83
CA PHE A 363 -17.05 0.03 -4.73
C PHE A 363 -15.99 -0.94 -5.25
N LEU A 364 -15.39 -0.58 -6.37
CA LEU A 364 -14.16 -1.18 -6.87
C LEU A 364 -13.20 -0.05 -7.25
N CYS A 365 -12.06 0.03 -6.54
CA CYS A 365 -10.99 0.93 -6.90
C CYS A 365 -10.03 0.27 -7.87
N TYR A 366 -9.54 1.01 -8.87
CA TYR A 366 -8.55 0.54 -9.84
C TYR A 366 -7.63 1.67 -10.26
N THR A 367 -6.45 1.33 -10.78
CA THR A 367 -5.54 2.30 -11.38
C THR A 367 -5.80 2.39 -12.88
N LEU A 368 -5.81 3.60 -13.42
CA LEU A 368 -5.91 3.90 -14.84
C LEU A 368 -4.64 4.61 -15.29
N SER A 369 -3.99 4.09 -16.32
CA SER A 369 -2.80 4.64 -16.97
C SER A 369 -2.99 4.71 -18.48
N ASP A 370 -2.06 5.29 -19.23
CA ASP A 370 -2.18 5.40 -20.69
C ASP A 370 -1.99 4.05 -21.39
N TYR A 371 -1.14 3.15 -20.83
CA TYR A 371 -0.90 1.82 -21.39
C TYR A 371 -0.33 0.86 -20.33
N GLY A 372 -0.12 -0.39 -20.69
CA GLY A 372 0.54 -1.41 -19.86
C GLY A 372 -0.26 -1.85 -18.66
N GLN A 373 0.36 -2.69 -17.81
CA GLN A 373 -0.29 -3.20 -16.59
C GLN A 373 0.43 -2.80 -15.31
N PHE A 374 1.70 -2.38 -15.37
CA PHE A 374 2.52 -2.14 -14.18
C PHE A 374 2.63 -0.66 -13.86
N SER A 375 1.49 -0.06 -13.54
CA SER A 375 1.24 1.38 -13.45
C SER A 375 2.07 2.13 -12.40
N ILE A 376 2.77 1.46 -11.47
CA ILE A 376 3.55 2.14 -10.43
C ILE A 376 4.73 2.96 -10.99
N TRP A 377 5.12 2.76 -12.23
CA TRP A 377 6.16 3.51 -12.92
C TRP A 377 5.62 4.51 -13.93
N HIS A 378 4.30 4.55 -14.11
CA HIS A 378 3.61 5.44 -15.03
C HIS A 378 3.23 6.73 -14.31
N HIS A 379 3.85 7.83 -14.71
CA HIS A 379 3.68 9.14 -14.07
C HIS A 379 2.22 9.62 -14.10
N GLU A 380 1.49 9.28 -15.14
CA GLU A 380 0.09 9.64 -15.38
C GLU A 380 -0.93 8.68 -14.72
N ALA A 381 -0.47 7.71 -13.93
CA ALA A 381 -1.34 6.69 -13.35
C ALA A 381 -2.14 7.22 -12.17
N ASP A 382 -3.46 7.21 -12.29
CA ASP A 382 -4.44 7.72 -11.35
C ASP A 382 -5.35 6.63 -10.78
N LEU A 383 -5.84 6.82 -9.56
CA LEU A 383 -6.89 6.00 -8.96
C LEU A 383 -8.28 6.42 -9.45
N TRP A 384 -9.09 5.41 -9.77
CA TRP A 384 -10.48 5.55 -10.15
C TRP A 384 -11.38 4.69 -9.27
N LEU A 385 -12.57 5.21 -8.96
CA LEU A 385 -13.57 4.55 -8.13
C LEU A 385 -14.78 4.20 -9.00
N LEU A 386 -15.09 2.90 -9.11
CA LEU A 386 -16.28 2.37 -9.75
C LEU A 386 -17.33 2.05 -8.67
N ASP A 387 -18.50 2.63 -8.77
CA ASP A 387 -19.67 2.22 -8.01
C ASP A 387 -20.31 0.97 -8.66
N LEU A 388 -20.17 -0.18 -8.02
CA LEU A 388 -20.67 -1.44 -8.55
C LEU A 388 -22.19 -1.53 -8.62
N SER A 389 -22.91 -0.66 -7.93
CA SER A 389 -24.38 -0.62 -7.95
C SER A 389 -24.93 0.18 -9.13
N THR A 390 -24.22 1.20 -9.59
CA THR A 390 -24.64 2.07 -10.71
C THR A 390 -23.87 1.80 -11.99
N GLY A 391 -22.65 1.25 -11.87
CA GLY A 391 -21.71 1.08 -12.98
C GLY A 391 -20.98 2.41 -13.36
N GLU A 392 -21.15 3.46 -12.57
CA GLU A 392 -20.46 4.74 -12.80
C GLU A 392 -19.04 4.71 -12.27
N SER A 393 -18.11 5.23 -13.06
CA SER A 393 -16.69 5.30 -12.73
C SER A 393 -16.20 6.75 -12.76
N ARG A 394 -15.46 7.15 -11.72
CA ARG A 394 -14.94 8.52 -11.57
C ARG A 394 -13.51 8.54 -11.03
N PRO A 395 -12.71 9.57 -11.39
CA PRO A 395 -11.39 9.73 -10.79
C PRO A 395 -11.52 10.05 -9.30
N MET A 396 -10.54 9.59 -8.50
CA MET A 396 -10.41 9.95 -7.09
C MET A 396 -9.60 11.25 -6.95
N ALA A 397 -10.11 12.33 -7.51
CA ALA A 397 -9.37 13.60 -7.72
C ALA A 397 -8.71 14.14 -6.44
N GLU A 398 -9.35 14.00 -5.26
CA GLU A 398 -8.79 14.48 -3.99
C GLU A 398 -7.66 13.57 -3.45
N ALA A 399 -7.58 12.32 -3.94
CA ALA A 399 -6.53 11.38 -3.56
C ALA A 399 -5.39 11.33 -4.58
N ASN A 400 -5.65 11.67 -5.84
CA ASN A 400 -4.68 11.69 -6.92
C ASN A 400 -3.76 12.94 -6.85
N SER A 401 -2.67 12.90 -7.59
CA SER A 401 -1.67 13.97 -7.67
C SER A 401 -1.16 14.15 -9.10
N ASP A 402 -0.12 14.94 -9.29
CA ASP A 402 0.55 15.11 -10.58
C ASP A 402 1.57 13.98 -10.87
N ASP A 403 1.62 12.91 -10.05
CA ASP A 403 2.50 11.76 -10.21
C ASP A 403 1.72 10.46 -9.89
N THR A 404 2.36 9.33 -10.01
CA THR A 404 1.77 7.99 -9.90
C THR A 404 1.00 7.74 -8.61
N GLU A 405 -0.22 7.22 -8.72
CA GLU A 405 -0.98 6.55 -7.67
C GLU A 405 -1.30 5.10 -8.07
N SER A 406 -0.85 4.13 -7.26
CA SER A 406 -1.07 2.71 -7.55
C SER A 406 -1.00 1.85 -6.27
N PHE A 407 -1.03 0.52 -6.42
CA PHE A 407 -0.92 -0.45 -5.32
C PHE A 407 -1.82 -0.11 -4.12
N HIS A 408 -3.09 0.12 -4.37
CA HIS A 408 -4.07 0.47 -3.35
C HIS A 408 -4.72 -0.75 -2.73
N ASN A 409 -5.20 -0.59 -1.49
CA ASN A 409 -5.92 -1.61 -0.74
C ASN A 409 -6.95 -0.99 0.21
N TRP A 410 -8.07 -1.69 0.44
CA TRP A 410 -9.13 -1.25 1.34
C TRP A 410 -8.91 -1.72 2.77
N SER A 411 -9.25 -0.86 3.73
CA SER A 411 -9.49 -1.28 5.12
C SER A 411 -10.71 -2.19 5.22
N THR A 412 -10.76 -3.02 6.27
CA THR A 412 -11.81 -4.04 6.41
C THR A 412 -13.20 -3.45 6.59
N ASN A 413 -13.32 -2.21 7.09
CA ASN A 413 -14.58 -1.47 7.16
C ASN A 413 -14.98 -0.77 5.86
N SER A 414 -14.16 -0.87 4.79
CA SER A 414 -14.41 -0.24 3.49
C SER A 414 -14.51 1.30 3.54
N ARG A 415 -13.82 1.95 4.49
CA ARG A 415 -13.84 3.41 4.65
C ARG A 415 -12.48 4.06 4.40
N TRP A 416 -11.41 3.29 4.43
CA TRP A 416 -10.07 3.77 4.19
C TRP A 416 -9.43 3.06 3.02
N LEU A 417 -8.68 3.81 2.22
CA LEU A 417 -7.74 3.27 1.25
C LEU A 417 -6.32 3.62 1.68
N VAL A 418 -5.42 2.66 1.56
CA VAL A 418 -3.97 2.90 1.50
C VAL A 418 -3.53 2.78 0.06
N LEU A 419 -2.62 3.63 -0.38
CA LEU A 419 -2.08 3.66 -1.73
C LEU A 419 -0.59 3.98 -1.71
N SER A 420 0.13 3.55 -2.74
CA SER A 420 1.51 3.94 -2.99
C SER A 420 1.53 5.09 -3.99
N SER A 421 2.17 6.21 -3.62
CA SER A 421 2.29 7.39 -4.49
C SER A 421 3.74 7.84 -4.61
N ARG A 422 4.10 8.41 -5.76
CA ARG A 422 5.42 9.01 -6.03
C ARG A 422 5.43 10.52 -5.91
N ARG A 423 4.31 11.15 -5.54
CA ARG A 423 4.11 12.61 -5.48
C ARG A 423 5.15 13.37 -4.67
N ASP A 424 5.88 12.69 -3.80
CA ASP A 424 6.86 13.33 -2.91
C ASP A 424 8.15 13.72 -3.66
N ASP A 425 8.70 12.82 -4.46
CA ASP A 425 9.99 13.01 -5.13
C ASP A 425 10.09 12.43 -6.57
N GLY A 426 9.02 11.85 -7.08
CA GLY A 426 8.97 11.24 -8.41
C GLY A 426 9.76 9.93 -8.56
N LEU A 427 10.37 9.42 -7.48
CA LEU A 427 11.22 8.23 -7.52
C LEU A 427 10.79 7.15 -6.53
N PHE A 428 10.66 7.50 -5.25
CA PHE A 428 10.30 6.56 -4.21
C PHE A 428 8.79 6.59 -3.97
N THR A 429 8.15 5.41 -3.98
CA THR A 429 6.77 5.32 -3.53
C THR A 429 6.69 5.47 -2.01
N ARG A 430 5.71 6.25 -1.55
CA ARG A 430 5.38 6.44 -0.14
C ARG A 430 3.92 6.01 0.09
N PRO A 431 3.58 5.47 1.27
CA PRO A 431 2.19 5.12 1.58
C PRO A 431 1.39 6.38 1.96
N TYR A 432 0.24 6.51 1.32
CA TYR A 432 -0.75 7.54 1.61
C TYR A 432 -2.09 6.90 1.95
N PHE A 433 -2.92 7.62 2.69
CA PHE A 433 -4.26 7.18 3.09
C PHE A 433 -5.29 8.21 2.69
N CYS A 434 -6.47 7.76 2.27
CA CYS A 434 -7.64 8.62 2.10
C CYS A 434 -8.88 7.95 2.66
N HIS A 435 -9.83 8.77 3.13
CA HIS A 435 -11.15 8.32 3.55
C HIS A 435 -12.09 8.27 2.36
N VAL A 436 -12.97 7.27 2.34
CA VAL A 436 -14.03 7.12 1.35
C VAL A 436 -15.36 6.95 2.07
N ASP A 437 -16.21 7.94 1.97
CA ASP A 437 -17.54 7.91 2.57
C ASP A 437 -18.46 6.84 1.96
N ALA A 438 -19.57 6.58 2.62
CA ALA A 438 -20.56 5.61 2.17
C ALA A 438 -21.18 5.95 0.80
N ASP A 439 -21.18 7.21 0.39
CA ASP A 439 -21.61 7.67 -0.93
C ASP A 439 -20.47 7.69 -1.97
N GLY A 440 -19.25 7.33 -1.53
CA GLY A 440 -18.04 7.31 -2.35
C GLY A 440 -17.31 8.65 -2.44
N THR A 441 -17.67 9.66 -1.64
CA THR A 441 -16.89 10.89 -1.54
C THR A 441 -15.50 10.58 -0.97
N VAL A 442 -14.45 11.08 -1.63
CA VAL A 442 -13.06 10.81 -1.30
C VAL A 442 -12.44 12.03 -0.64
N SER A 443 -11.71 11.83 0.45
CA SER A 443 -10.94 12.90 1.11
C SER A 443 -9.56 13.09 0.49
N LYS A 444 -8.93 14.24 0.77
CA LYS A 444 -7.52 14.47 0.46
C LYS A 444 -6.65 13.36 1.06
N ALA A 445 -5.72 12.83 0.27
CA ALA A 445 -4.78 11.82 0.74
C ALA A 445 -3.71 12.44 1.66
N PHE A 446 -3.34 11.71 2.73
CA PHE A 446 -2.27 12.09 3.65
C PHE A 446 -1.19 11.00 3.76
N MET A 447 0.06 11.40 3.90
CA MET A 447 1.21 10.50 4.02
C MET A 447 1.19 9.76 5.37
N LEU A 448 1.67 8.51 5.40
CA LEU A 448 1.84 7.71 6.61
C LEU A 448 2.64 8.48 7.67
N PRO A 449 2.07 8.73 8.86
CA PRO A 449 2.72 9.50 9.92
C PRO A 449 4.00 8.86 10.42
N GLN A 450 5.01 9.69 10.71
CA GLN A 450 6.29 9.29 11.27
C GLN A 450 6.69 10.23 12.42
N ARG A 451 7.51 9.72 13.37
CA ARG A 451 7.97 10.54 14.49
C ARG A 451 8.77 11.78 14.02
N ASN A 452 9.69 11.60 13.10
CA ASN A 452 10.36 12.67 12.35
C ASN A 452 10.25 12.34 10.85
N PRO A 453 9.23 12.89 10.15
CA PRO A 453 8.92 12.46 8.79
C PRO A 453 10.03 12.79 7.80
N ARG A 454 10.64 13.97 7.86
CA ARG A 454 11.72 14.35 6.93
C ARG A 454 12.88 13.36 7.05
N ARG A 455 13.39 13.16 8.25
CA ARG A 455 14.51 12.24 8.49
C ARG A 455 14.17 10.82 8.10
N PHE A 456 12.97 10.35 8.47
CA PHE A 456 12.54 8.99 8.15
C PHE A 456 12.52 8.72 6.65
N TYR A 457 11.96 9.62 5.86
CA TYR A 457 11.82 9.44 4.42
C TYR A 457 13.10 9.77 3.65
N SER A 458 13.89 10.77 4.06
CA SER A 458 15.16 11.11 3.41
C SER A 458 16.26 10.07 3.62
N ASP A 459 16.30 9.43 4.79
CA ASP A 459 17.31 8.41 5.11
C ASP A 459 16.94 7.02 4.53
N ARG A 460 15.70 6.85 4.05
CA ARG A 460 15.18 5.58 3.55
C ARG A 460 15.12 5.55 2.02
N PHE A 461 16.19 5.05 1.40
CA PHE A 461 16.31 4.89 -0.06
C PHE A 461 15.57 3.65 -0.59
N LEU A 462 14.35 3.41 -0.10
CA LEU A 462 13.52 2.28 -0.47
C LEU A 462 12.10 2.75 -0.76
N SER A 463 11.47 2.13 -1.74
CA SER A 463 10.06 2.29 -2.09
C SER A 463 9.18 1.38 -1.25
N PHE A 464 7.99 1.89 -0.86
CA PHE A 464 6.92 1.15 -0.20
C PHE A 464 5.95 0.63 -1.27
N ASN A 465 5.96 -0.67 -1.52
CA ASN A 465 5.14 -1.28 -2.54
C ASN A 465 4.09 -2.22 -1.95
N VAL A 466 2.93 -2.26 -2.59
CA VAL A 466 1.82 -3.16 -2.27
C VAL A 466 1.45 -3.10 -0.79
N PRO A 467 1.10 -1.91 -0.25
CA PRO A 467 0.62 -1.83 1.11
C PRO A 467 -0.73 -2.55 1.23
N GLU A 468 -0.89 -3.37 2.27
CA GLU A 468 -2.11 -4.13 2.52
C GLU A 468 -2.48 -4.03 4.00
N PHE A 469 -3.74 -3.71 4.30
CA PHE A 469 -4.23 -3.60 5.68
C PHE A 469 -4.25 -4.96 6.39
N ILE A 470 -3.95 -4.93 7.70
CA ILE A 470 -4.05 -6.06 8.61
C ILE A 470 -4.83 -5.65 9.87
N ILE A 471 -5.66 -6.56 10.39
CA ILE A 471 -6.54 -6.31 11.55
C ILE A 471 -5.87 -6.55 12.90
N GLY A 472 -4.63 -7.00 12.91
CA GLY A 472 -3.84 -7.26 14.11
C GLY A 472 -2.40 -7.62 13.77
N PRO A 473 -1.51 -7.72 14.76
CA PRO A 473 -0.12 -8.06 14.53
C PRO A 473 0.02 -9.46 13.93
N THR A 474 0.94 -9.63 12.99
CA THR A 474 1.22 -10.93 12.40
C THR A 474 2.03 -11.81 13.36
N HIS A 475 1.80 -13.12 13.27
CA HIS A 475 2.60 -14.13 13.97
C HIS A 475 3.63 -14.80 13.05
N PHE A 476 3.91 -14.16 11.90
CA PHE A 476 4.85 -14.67 10.91
C PHE A 476 6.28 -14.64 11.46
N ASP A 477 6.95 -15.81 11.46
CA ASP A 477 8.35 -15.96 11.86
C ASP A 477 9.26 -16.00 10.64
N GLY A 478 9.98 -14.90 10.39
CA GLY A 478 10.91 -14.77 9.27
C GLY A 478 12.10 -15.74 9.33
N HIS A 479 12.52 -16.16 10.52
CA HIS A 479 13.58 -17.18 10.67
C HIS A 479 13.07 -18.57 10.28
N GLU A 480 11.85 -18.93 10.69
CA GLU A 480 11.22 -20.17 10.26
C GLU A 480 11.03 -20.17 8.74
N ALA A 481 10.51 -19.07 8.17
CA ALA A 481 10.33 -18.91 6.74
C ALA A 481 11.65 -19.07 5.97
N SER A 482 12.72 -18.42 6.43
CA SER A 482 14.04 -18.51 5.81
C SER A 482 14.61 -19.93 5.87
N ARG A 483 14.41 -20.64 6.97
CA ARG A 483 14.80 -22.05 7.12
C ARG A 483 14.04 -22.93 6.12
N ILE A 484 12.71 -22.75 6.01
CA ILE A 484 11.87 -23.50 5.05
C ILE A 484 12.28 -23.23 3.60
N ILE A 485 12.62 -21.97 3.28
CA ILE A 485 13.07 -21.58 1.94
C ILE A 485 14.39 -22.29 1.59
N ASN A 486 15.36 -22.28 2.50
CA ASN A 486 16.69 -22.87 2.29
C ASN A 486 16.70 -24.42 2.33
N ASP A 487 15.72 -25.05 3.00
CA ASP A 487 15.59 -26.52 3.04
C ASP A 487 15.10 -27.11 1.71
N GLU A 488 14.63 -26.30 0.79
CA GLU A 488 14.13 -26.68 -0.54
C GLU A 488 13.01 -27.73 -0.53
N SER A 489 12.51 -28.11 0.62
CA SER A 489 11.35 -28.98 0.75
C SER A 489 10.09 -28.25 0.31
N ARG A 490 9.53 -28.65 -0.81
CA ARG A 490 8.33 -28.03 -1.41
C ARG A 490 7.21 -29.06 -1.52
N LYS A 491 6.03 -28.69 -1.04
CA LYS A 491 4.83 -29.47 -1.28
C LYS A 491 4.33 -29.20 -2.69
N ASN A 492 4.24 -30.25 -3.50
CA ASN A 492 3.66 -30.13 -4.83
C ASN A 492 2.15 -29.94 -4.75
N ILE A 493 1.61 -29.25 -5.72
CA ILE A 493 0.18 -29.01 -5.88
C ILE A 493 -0.37 -29.81 -7.05
N GLY A 494 -1.64 -30.22 -6.94
CA GLY A 494 -2.36 -30.85 -8.04
C GLY A 494 -2.90 -29.82 -9.04
N VAL A 495 -3.40 -30.30 -10.17
CA VAL A 495 -4.08 -29.47 -11.17
C VAL A 495 -5.43 -30.11 -11.51
N ARG A 496 -6.47 -29.28 -11.55
CA ARG A 496 -7.79 -29.63 -12.05
C ARG A 496 -8.19 -28.70 -13.19
N ILE A 497 -8.38 -29.26 -14.37
CA ILE A 497 -8.96 -28.47 -15.47
C ILE A 497 -10.46 -28.35 -15.20
N VAL A 498 -10.92 -27.12 -15.09
CA VAL A 498 -12.35 -26.81 -14.98
C VAL A 498 -12.87 -26.66 -16.39
N PRO A 499 -13.85 -27.53 -16.80
CA PRO A 499 -14.36 -27.48 -18.16
C PRO A 499 -14.88 -26.09 -18.50
N GLY A 500 -14.58 -25.61 -19.69
CA GLY A 500 -15.34 -24.54 -20.31
C GLY A 500 -16.76 -25.03 -20.62
N PRO A 501 -17.64 -24.15 -21.06
CA PRO A 501 -19.01 -24.49 -21.41
C PRO A 501 -19.10 -25.53 -22.50
#